data_5bae2044b33c8822c86d98c75fdb5a96
#
_entry.id   5bae2044b33c8822c86d98c75fdb5a96
#
_cell.length_a   1.000
_cell.length_b   1.000
_cell.length_c   1.000
_cell.angle_alpha   90.00
_cell.angle_beta   90.00
_cell.angle_gamma   90.00
#
_symmetry.space_group_name_H-M   'P 1'
#
loop_
_entity.id
_entity.type
_entity.pdbx_description
1 polymer ?
#
loop_
_entity_poly.entity_id
_entity_poly.type
_entity_poly.pdbx_seq_one_letter_code
_entity_poly.pdbx_strand_id
1 'polypeptide(L)'
;MNKESNKKLFIIQPPEYDWEIFDPLLAQIEKHFNRIISCLKISTPWGKPTIIKLTVDVFNPEKVSAKARRISKDPAVYEVRMNAGLSYYLWTASKTFAIPEYDILPWIEKCIVNVKNEQTEKLKQKEALANYAFFLGAYYVILHEISHIVLGHLDYLNDEMNLDYLSEFQDEKRQYYPEEVRIRKAFEAEADRQAGQWLVCFFEHSLGKNRLGEYLIFPSRIHAYEFYVYAIATVFRVLQDLTQREGVIHPKPNERLYILIASLSKYFSQNLPDEYGAIHIHTVKSCMEAGEKLLIVDSFEPLTVILNAHNLAFVDDVVRDINIRRYQHQIEVAITN
;
A
#
# COMPACT_ATOMS: atom_id res chain seq x y z
N MET A 1 -1.29 23.41 17.61
CA MET A 1 -0.42 23.39 16.40
C MET A 1 -1.25 23.93 15.23
N ASN A 2 -0.68 24.86 14.48
CA ASN A 2 -1.41 25.56 13.43
C ASN A 2 -1.62 24.64 12.21
N LYS A 3 -2.86 24.50 11.70
CA LYS A 3 -3.16 23.68 10.50
C LYS A 3 -2.32 24.07 9.27
N GLU A 4 -1.82 25.30 9.21
CA GLU A 4 -0.93 25.76 8.14
C GLU A 4 0.52 25.20 8.23
N SER A 5 1.00 24.84 9.42
CA SER A 5 2.35 24.27 9.56
C SER A 5 2.40 22.83 9.04
N ASN A 6 1.31 22.07 9.16
CA ASN A 6 1.23 20.70 8.67
C ASN A 6 1.15 20.61 7.14
N LYS A 7 0.62 21.64 6.46
CA LYS A 7 0.60 21.71 4.98
C LYS A 7 2.00 21.81 4.37
N LYS A 8 3.01 22.30 5.13
CA LYS A 8 4.42 22.40 4.68
C LYS A 8 5.24 21.13 4.92
N LEU A 9 4.68 20.14 5.63
CA LEU A 9 5.41 18.94 6.06
C LEU A 9 5.91 18.05 4.92
N PHE A 10 5.26 18.09 3.77
CA PHE A 10 5.50 17.21 2.65
C PHE A 10 5.77 17.97 1.33
N ILE A 11 6.49 19.10 1.36
CA ILE A 11 7.07 19.59 0.12
C ILE A 11 8.19 18.61 -0.25
N ILE A 12 7.80 17.60 -0.99
CA ILE A 12 8.75 16.65 -1.55
C ILE A 12 9.49 17.39 -2.66
N GLN A 13 10.71 17.87 -2.37
CA GLN A 13 11.56 18.45 -3.40
C GLN A 13 11.93 17.37 -4.42
N PRO A 14 12.13 17.76 -5.70
CA PRO A 14 12.67 16.83 -6.70
C PRO A 14 13.95 16.19 -6.15
N PRO A 15 14.14 14.90 -6.37
CA PRO A 15 15.16 14.15 -5.70
C PRO A 15 16.58 14.57 -6.08
N GLU A 16 17.39 14.92 -5.10
CA GLU A 16 18.83 14.65 -5.17
C GLU A 16 19.00 13.18 -4.75
N TYR A 17 19.14 12.29 -5.71
CA TYR A 17 19.24 10.87 -5.44
C TYR A 17 20.58 10.51 -4.81
N ASP A 18 20.55 10.10 -3.56
CA ASP A 18 21.65 9.38 -2.97
C ASP A 18 21.57 7.88 -3.35
N TRP A 19 22.08 7.57 -4.54
CA TRP A 19 22.04 6.23 -5.10
C TRP A 19 22.79 5.20 -4.27
N GLU A 20 23.85 5.58 -3.58
CA GLU A 20 24.63 4.65 -2.75
C GLU A 20 23.79 4.06 -1.62
N ILE A 21 22.86 4.83 -1.08
CA ILE A 21 21.95 4.37 -0.02
C ILE A 21 20.69 3.72 -0.61
N PHE A 22 20.18 4.26 -1.71
CA PHE A 22 18.86 3.93 -2.21
C PHE A 22 18.83 2.67 -3.08
N ASP A 23 19.83 2.46 -3.96
CA ASP A 23 19.93 1.27 -4.81
C ASP A 23 19.91 -0.06 -4.03
N PRO A 24 20.63 -0.20 -2.90
CA PRO A 24 20.54 -1.41 -2.10
C PRO A 24 19.15 -1.69 -1.56
N LEU A 25 18.38 -0.65 -1.18
CA LEU A 25 17.01 -0.78 -0.69
C LEU A 25 16.08 -1.27 -1.81
N LEU A 26 16.21 -0.70 -3.02
CA LEU A 26 15.43 -1.12 -4.19
C LEU A 26 15.71 -2.56 -4.59
N ALA A 27 17.00 -2.94 -4.64
CA ALA A 27 17.40 -4.31 -4.93
C ALA A 27 16.86 -5.31 -3.87
N GLN A 28 16.81 -4.90 -2.61
CA GLN A 28 16.23 -5.71 -1.54
C GLN A 28 14.72 -5.91 -1.73
N ILE A 29 13.97 -4.86 -2.10
CA ILE A 29 12.54 -4.95 -2.39
C ILE A 29 12.30 -5.92 -3.56
N GLU A 30 12.98 -5.71 -4.67
CA GLU A 30 12.83 -6.55 -5.86
C GLU A 30 13.13 -8.02 -5.56
N LYS A 31 14.26 -8.29 -4.91
CA LYS A 31 14.66 -9.64 -4.51
C LYS A 31 13.64 -10.29 -3.57
N HIS A 32 13.15 -9.54 -2.58
CA HIS A 32 12.21 -10.08 -1.60
C HIS A 32 10.87 -10.43 -2.24
N PHE A 33 10.32 -9.54 -3.08
CA PHE A 33 9.05 -9.80 -3.76
C PHE A 33 9.15 -10.89 -4.81
N ASN A 34 10.20 -10.94 -5.61
CA ASN A 34 10.40 -12.03 -6.56
C ASN A 34 10.47 -13.39 -5.84
N ARG A 35 11.04 -13.43 -4.62
CA ARG A 35 11.01 -14.63 -3.79
C ARG A 35 9.60 -14.97 -3.30
N ILE A 36 8.81 -13.98 -2.85
CA ILE A 36 7.42 -14.21 -2.44
C ILE A 36 6.60 -14.72 -3.62
N ILE A 37 6.68 -14.05 -4.77
CA ILE A 37 5.94 -14.42 -5.98
C ILE A 37 6.30 -15.84 -6.41
N SER A 38 7.59 -16.22 -6.34
CA SER A 38 8.04 -17.58 -6.71
C SER A 38 7.50 -18.69 -5.81
N CYS A 39 7.10 -18.34 -4.57
CA CYS A 39 6.46 -19.29 -3.64
C CYS A 39 4.94 -19.39 -3.83
N LEU A 40 4.34 -18.48 -4.60
CA LEU A 40 2.92 -18.51 -4.91
C LEU A 40 2.67 -19.29 -6.19
N LYS A 41 1.81 -20.31 -6.09
CA LYS A 41 1.27 -20.96 -7.28
C LYS A 41 0.02 -20.22 -7.70
N ILE A 42 0.17 -19.36 -8.71
CA ILE A 42 -0.94 -18.60 -9.26
C ILE A 42 -1.32 -19.24 -10.59
N SER A 43 -2.61 -19.45 -10.80
CA SER A 43 -3.14 -19.98 -12.05
C SER A 43 -4.30 -19.13 -12.55
N THR A 44 -4.44 -19.07 -13.87
CA THR A 44 -5.61 -18.46 -14.51
C THR A 44 -6.87 -19.19 -14.11
N PRO A 45 -8.08 -18.61 -14.33
CA PRO A 45 -9.36 -19.29 -14.10
C PRO A 45 -9.49 -20.63 -14.84
N TRP A 46 -8.72 -20.80 -15.91
CA TRP A 46 -8.69 -22.02 -16.75
C TRP A 46 -7.58 -23.00 -16.37
N GLY A 47 -6.94 -22.79 -15.19
CA GLY A 47 -5.92 -23.69 -14.64
C GLY A 47 -4.53 -23.58 -15.27
N LYS A 48 -4.27 -22.58 -16.15
CA LYS A 48 -2.93 -22.34 -16.70
C LYS A 48 -2.07 -21.56 -15.69
N PRO A 49 -0.77 -21.86 -15.57
CA PRO A 49 0.13 -21.10 -14.73
C PRO A 49 0.14 -19.61 -15.09
N THR A 50 0.11 -18.78 -14.06
CA THR A 50 0.27 -17.32 -14.18
C THR A 50 1.68 -16.94 -13.76
N ILE A 51 2.40 -16.24 -14.63
CA ILE A 51 3.75 -15.76 -14.39
C ILE A 51 3.68 -14.25 -14.11
N ILE A 52 4.12 -13.84 -12.93
CA ILE A 52 4.24 -12.44 -12.55
C ILE A 52 5.72 -12.10 -12.44
N LYS A 53 6.14 -11.02 -13.11
CA LYS A 53 7.49 -10.46 -13.04
C LYS A 53 7.43 -9.10 -12.36
N LEU A 54 8.18 -8.93 -11.30
CA LEU A 54 8.38 -7.62 -10.69
C LEU A 54 9.69 -7.02 -11.21
N THR A 55 9.62 -5.78 -11.62
CA THR A 55 10.77 -4.95 -12.00
C THR A 55 10.72 -3.63 -11.25
N VAL A 56 11.80 -3.29 -10.57
CA VAL A 56 12.02 -1.93 -10.06
C VAL A 56 12.89 -1.20 -11.09
N ASP A 57 12.28 -0.23 -11.78
CA ASP A 57 12.95 0.50 -12.86
C ASP A 57 13.78 1.66 -12.30
N VAL A 58 15.09 1.47 -12.22
CA VAL A 58 16.06 2.45 -11.71
C VAL A 58 16.55 3.41 -12.81
N PHE A 59 16.28 3.14 -14.07
CA PHE A 59 16.79 3.94 -15.19
C PHE A 59 16.00 5.22 -15.50
N ASN A 60 14.81 5.34 -14.94
CA ASN A 60 13.94 6.50 -15.13
C ASN A 60 13.53 7.11 -13.80
N PRO A 61 14.48 7.73 -13.06
CA PRO A 61 14.21 8.24 -11.71
C PRO A 61 13.17 9.36 -11.69
N GLU A 62 13.04 10.14 -12.75
CA GLU A 62 12.03 11.20 -12.88
C GLU A 62 10.62 10.65 -13.06
N LYS A 63 10.49 9.39 -13.48
CA LYS A 63 9.17 8.75 -13.56
C LYS A 63 8.69 8.34 -12.20
N VAL A 64 7.50 8.83 -11.88
CA VAL A 64 6.81 8.50 -10.65
C VAL A 64 5.59 7.67 -10.99
N SER A 65 5.72 6.36 -10.93
CA SER A 65 4.59 5.45 -11.20
C SER A 65 4.82 4.05 -10.67
N ALA A 66 3.72 3.37 -10.37
CA ALA A 66 3.62 1.93 -10.34
C ALA A 66 2.56 1.50 -11.37
N LYS A 67 2.69 0.32 -11.91
CA LYS A 67 1.71 -0.23 -12.86
C LYS A 67 1.80 -1.73 -12.98
N ALA A 68 0.65 -2.35 -13.24
CA ALA A 68 0.55 -3.71 -13.72
C ALA A 68 0.13 -3.75 -15.18
N ARG A 69 0.66 -4.68 -15.96
CA ARG A 69 0.25 -4.92 -17.34
C ARG A 69 0.30 -6.40 -17.71
N ARG A 70 -0.58 -6.83 -18.60
CA ARG A 70 -0.51 -8.13 -19.25
C ARG A 70 0.49 -8.08 -20.41
N ILE A 71 1.49 -8.95 -20.40
CA ILE A 71 2.49 -9.08 -21.47
C ILE A 71 2.02 -10.10 -22.49
N SER A 72 1.44 -11.19 -22.02
CA SER A 72 0.94 -12.27 -22.87
C SER A 72 -0.25 -12.96 -22.22
N LYS A 73 -1.17 -13.44 -23.04
CA LYS A 73 -2.34 -14.23 -22.60
C LYS A 73 -2.02 -15.72 -22.55
N ASP A 74 -1.22 -16.22 -23.45
CA ASP A 74 -0.82 -17.61 -23.54
C ASP A 74 0.68 -17.74 -23.91
N PRO A 75 1.56 -18.09 -22.98
CA PRO A 75 1.31 -18.23 -21.52
C PRO A 75 0.86 -16.92 -20.85
N ALA A 76 0.13 -17.04 -19.74
CA ALA A 76 -0.34 -15.87 -18.98
C ALA A 76 0.86 -15.22 -18.25
N VAL A 77 1.36 -14.12 -18.81
CA VAL A 77 2.51 -13.39 -18.29
C VAL A 77 2.13 -11.94 -18.00
N TYR A 78 2.42 -11.51 -16.78
CA TYR A 78 2.18 -10.15 -16.31
C TYR A 78 3.48 -9.52 -15.81
N GLU A 79 3.56 -8.21 -15.92
CA GLU A 79 4.63 -7.40 -15.33
C GLU A 79 4.04 -6.43 -14.31
N VAL A 80 4.64 -6.39 -13.14
CA VAL A 80 4.48 -5.30 -12.17
C VAL A 80 5.74 -4.46 -12.23
N ARG A 81 5.60 -3.17 -12.46
CA ARG A 81 6.71 -2.25 -12.54
C ARG A 81 6.51 -1.10 -11.58
N MET A 82 7.49 -0.86 -10.71
CA MET A 82 7.57 0.31 -9.85
C MET A 82 8.79 1.14 -10.27
N ASN A 83 8.59 2.43 -10.54
CA ASN A 83 9.68 3.31 -10.92
C ASN A 83 10.43 3.83 -9.68
N ALA A 84 11.73 4.06 -9.84
CA ALA A 84 12.58 4.57 -8.77
C ALA A 84 12.09 5.91 -8.22
N GLY A 85 11.53 6.78 -9.06
CA GLY A 85 10.93 8.03 -8.63
C GLY A 85 9.86 7.83 -7.54
N LEU A 86 8.88 6.96 -7.75
CA LEU A 86 7.86 6.66 -6.73
C LEU A 86 8.50 6.11 -5.45
N SER A 87 9.43 5.17 -5.59
CA SER A 87 10.14 4.58 -4.45
C SER A 87 10.89 5.65 -3.65
N TYR A 88 11.52 6.59 -4.34
CA TYR A 88 12.23 7.71 -3.70
C TYR A 88 11.28 8.62 -2.92
N TYR A 89 10.12 8.97 -3.48
CA TYR A 89 9.11 9.76 -2.78
C TYR A 89 8.60 9.04 -1.53
N LEU A 90 8.32 7.74 -1.63
CA LEU A 90 7.93 6.92 -0.48
C LEU A 90 9.02 6.90 0.59
N TRP A 91 10.28 6.73 0.21
CA TRP A 91 11.41 6.72 1.13
C TRP A 91 11.61 8.07 1.83
N THR A 92 11.55 9.17 1.07
CA THR A 92 11.66 10.54 1.60
C THR A 92 10.52 10.83 2.58
N ALA A 93 9.29 10.48 2.22
CA ALA A 93 8.13 10.62 3.10
C ALA A 93 8.26 9.77 4.37
N SER A 94 8.79 8.55 4.25
CA SER A 94 9.00 7.66 5.40
C SER A 94 10.04 8.20 6.40
N LYS A 95 11.00 9.00 5.95
CA LYS A 95 11.96 9.68 6.85
C LYS A 95 11.30 10.64 7.83
N THR A 96 10.10 11.15 7.52
CA THR A 96 9.36 12.03 8.42
C THR A 96 9.00 11.37 9.75
N PHE A 97 8.88 10.04 9.79
CA PHE A 97 8.73 9.30 11.06
C PHE A 97 9.93 9.46 11.99
N ALA A 98 11.10 9.74 11.44
CA ALA A 98 12.33 9.93 12.19
C ALA A 98 12.56 11.37 12.66
N ILE A 99 11.71 12.32 12.25
CA ILE A 99 11.86 13.75 12.58
C ILE A 99 11.05 14.08 13.83
N PRO A 100 11.71 14.35 15.00
CA PRO A 100 11.01 14.55 16.28
C PRO A 100 10.05 15.75 16.27
N GLU A 101 10.36 16.78 15.47
CA GLU A 101 9.58 18.02 15.38
C GLU A 101 8.16 17.80 14.88
N TYR A 102 7.91 16.68 14.20
CA TYR A 102 6.59 16.38 13.65
C TYR A 102 5.67 15.64 14.62
N ASP A 103 6.22 15.07 15.69
CA ASP A 103 5.46 14.36 16.73
C ASP A 103 4.35 13.45 16.16
N ILE A 104 4.71 12.72 15.09
CA ILE A 104 3.75 11.86 14.38
C ILE A 104 3.33 10.72 15.28
N LEU A 105 4.28 10.08 15.93
CA LEU A 105 4.08 8.97 16.85
C LEU A 105 4.80 9.27 18.18
N PRO A 106 4.09 9.84 19.18
CA PRO A 106 4.71 10.29 20.43
C PRO A 106 5.42 9.19 21.23
N TRP A 107 5.02 7.94 21.02
CA TRP A 107 5.58 6.78 21.69
C TRP A 107 6.82 6.20 20.99
N ILE A 108 7.20 6.74 19.83
CA ILE A 108 8.27 6.18 18.99
C ILE A 108 9.61 6.08 19.74
N GLU A 109 9.84 6.97 20.70
CA GLU A 109 11.02 6.92 21.55
C GLU A 109 11.04 5.74 22.54
N LYS A 110 9.88 5.08 22.75
CA LYS A 110 9.73 3.90 23.61
C LYS A 110 10.00 2.60 22.88
N CYS A 111 10.16 2.63 21.56
CA CYS A 111 10.59 1.45 20.80
C CYS A 111 11.99 1.05 21.26
N ILE A 112 12.21 -0.23 21.49
CA ILE A 112 13.52 -0.74 21.88
C ILE A 112 14.21 -1.25 20.63
N VAL A 113 15.41 -0.73 20.42
CA VAL A 113 16.35 -1.29 19.44
C VAL A 113 17.43 -2.01 20.21
N ASN A 114 17.61 -3.29 19.94
CA ASN A 114 18.62 -4.10 20.63
C ASN A 114 20.05 -3.77 20.13
N VAL A 115 20.59 -2.64 20.55
CA VAL A 115 21.97 -2.22 20.23
C VAL A 115 22.69 -1.74 21.50
N LYS A 116 23.98 -2.00 21.58
CA LYS A 116 24.79 -1.86 22.80
C LYS A 116 25.27 -0.45 23.17
N ASN A 117 24.81 0.65 22.51
CA ASN A 117 25.32 1.99 22.76
C ASN A 117 24.27 3.10 22.56
N GLU A 118 23.87 3.81 23.64
CA GLU A 118 22.66 4.67 23.71
C GLU A 118 22.53 5.78 22.65
N GLN A 119 23.60 6.49 22.29
CA GLN A 119 23.48 7.58 21.32
C GLN A 119 23.42 7.08 19.86
N THR A 120 24.22 6.07 19.55
CA THR A 120 24.18 5.40 18.24
C THR A 120 22.88 4.62 18.06
N GLU A 121 22.27 4.21 19.15
CA GLU A 121 21.00 3.47 19.20
C GLU A 121 19.81 4.31 18.75
N LYS A 122 19.69 5.57 19.23
CA LYS A 122 18.56 6.45 18.86
C LYS A 122 18.55 6.82 17.38
N LEU A 123 19.71 7.07 16.79
CA LEU A 123 19.84 7.35 15.35
C LEU A 123 19.50 6.11 14.51
N LYS A 124 20.06 4.94 14.86
CA LYS A 124 19.76 3.68 14.18
C LYS A 124 18.30 3.27 14.31
N GLN A 125 17.67 3.56 15.44
CA GLN A 125 16.24 3.32 15.67
C GLN A 125 15.38 4.14 14.69
N LYS A 126 15.66 5.44 14.55
CA LYS A 126 14.93 6.33 13.64
C LYS A 126 15.08 5.88 12.19
N GLU A 127 16.30 5.54 11.78
CA GLU A 127 16.56 4.99 10.45
C GLU A 127 15.83 3.64 10.22
N ALA A 128 15.86 2.76 11.20
CA ALA A 128 15.17 1.48 11.14
C ALA A 128 13.66 1.67 10.99
N LEU A 129 13.05 2.60 11.72
CA LEU A 129 11.64 2.94 11.62
C LEU A 129 11.29 3.55 10.26
N ALA A 130 12.12 4.51 9.78
CA ALA A 130 11.94 5.11 8.46
C ALA A 130 12.05 4.07 7.34
N ASN A 131 13.06 3.22 7.39
CA ASN A 131 13.24 2.13 6.44
C ASN A 131 12.07 1.15 6.50
N TYR A 132 11.58 0.83 7.70
CA TYR A 132 10.47 -0.07 7.85
C TYR A 132 9.16 0.52 7.30
N ALA A 133 8.88 1.80 7.57
CA ALA A 133 7.74 2.49 6.98
C ALA A 133 7.85 2.52 5.45
N PHE A 134 9.04 2.75 4.91
CA PHE A 134 9.30 2.68 3.47
C PHE A 134 9.00 1.29 2.90
N PHE A 135 9.49 0.21 3.53
CA PHE A 135 9.21 -1.14 3.06
C PHE A 135 7.71 -1.46 3.10
N LEU A 136 7.00 -1.09 4.17
CA LEU A 136 5.55 -1.27 4.23
C LEU A 136 4.83 -0.52 3.11
N GLY A 137 5.23 0.73 2.85
CA GLY A 137 4.67 1.54 1.77
C GLY A 137 4.94 0.94 0.39
N ALA A 138 6.18 0.56 0.12
CA ALA A 138 6.56 -0.09 -1.14
C ALA A 138 5.82 -1.43 -1.33
N TYR A 139 5.69 -2.21 -0.26
CA TYR A 139 4.96 -3.48 -0.29
C TYR A 139 3.48 -3.27 -0.56
N TYR A 140 2.87 -2.23 0.06
CA TYR A 140 1.48 -1.91 -0.22
C TYR A 140 1.27 -1.63 -1.71
N VAL A 141 2.10 -0.78 -2.31
CA VAL A 141 2.01 -0.43 -3.74
C VAL A 141 2.19 -1.67 -4.62
N ILE A 142 3.19 -2.49 -4.37
CA ILE A 142 3.43 -3.71 -5.17
C ILE A 142 2.28 -4.71 -5.02
N LEU A 143 1.75 -4.90 -3.80
CA LEU A 143 0.61 -5.78 -3.56
C LEU A 143 -0.67 -5.26 -4.19
N HIS A 144 -0.85 -3.93 -4.26
CA HIS A 144 -1.94 -3.29 -4.99
C HIS A 144 -1.88 -3.64 -6.48
N GLU A 145 -0.72 -3.51 -7.10
CA GLU A 145 -0.51 -3.87 -8.52
C GLU A 145 -0.70 -5.38 -8.78
N ILE A 146 -0.21 -6.24 -7.88
CA ILE A 146 -0.44 -7.68 -7.96
C ILE A 146 -1.93 -8.00 -7.81
N SER A 147 -2.65 -7.26 -6.98
CA SER A 147 -4.09 -7.44 -6.81
C SER A 147 -4.87 -7.23 -8.10
N HIS A 148 -4.49 -6.26 -8.93
CA HIS A 148 -5.11 -6.08 -10.25
C HIS A 148 -4.96 -7.31 -11.15
N ILE A 149 -3.84 -8.02 -11.05
CA ILE A 149 -3.61 -9.27 -11.79
C ILE A 149 -4.51 -10.36 -11.24
N VAL A 150 -4.42 -10.62 -9.94
CA VAL A 150 -5.07 -11.77 -9.30
C VAL A 150 -6.59 -11.65 -9.30
N LEU A 151 -7.11 -10.45 -9.12
CA LEU A 151 -8.55 -10.17 -9.18
C LEU A 151 -9.10 -10.17 -10.61
N GLY A 152 -8.22 -10.28 -11.62
CA GLY A 152 -8.60 -10.36 -13.03
C GLY A 152 -8.92 -9.03 -13.69
N HIS A 153 -8.61 -7.90 -13.02
CA HIS A 153 -8.87 -6.56 -13.54
C HIS A 153 -8.21 -6.31 -14.88
N LEU A 154 -6.94 -6.72 -15.02
CA LEU A 154 -6.19 -6.57 -16.27
C LEU A 154 -6.77 -7.40 -17.40
N ASP A 155 -7.19 -8.62 -17.11
CA ASP A 155 -7.79 -9.48 -18.12
C ASP A 155 -9.13 -8.95 -18.60
N TYR A 156 -9.94 -8.45 -17.67
CA TYR A 156 -11.20 -7.78 -18.00
C TYR A 156 -10.97 -6.55 -18.87
N LEU A 157 -10.04 -5.67 -18.48
CA LEU A 157 -9.76 -4.45 -19.23
C LEU A 157 -9.21 -4.74 -20.63
N ASN A 158 -8.36 -5.75 -20.76
CA ASN A 158 -7.84 -6.17 -22.04
C ASN A 158 -8.91 -6.81 -22.93
N ASP A 159 -9.69 -7.74 -22.38
CA ASP A 159 -10.57 -8.59 -23.18
C ASP A 159 -11.91 -7.90 -23.48
N GLU A 160 -12.42 -7.06 -22.54
CA GLU A 160 -13.73 -6.42 -22.69
C GLU A 160 -13.64 -4.95 -23.09
N MET A 161 -12.56 -4.26 -22.71
CA MET A 161 -12.41 -2.82 -22.95
C MET A 161 -11.28 -2.47 -23.90
N ASN A 162 -10.50 -3.46 -24.34
CA ASN A 162 -9.32 -3.27 -25.20
C ASN A 162 -8.29 -2.29 -24.62
N LEU A 163 -8.01 -2.42 -23.31
CA LEU A 163 -7.09 -1.58 -22.56
C LEU A 163 -5.93 -2.41 -22.02
N ASP A 164 -4.70 -1.98 -22.29
CA ASP A 164 -3.50 -2.80 -22.06
C ASP A 164 -2.94 -2.72 -20.65
N TYR A 165 -3.33 -1.73 -19.83
CA TYR A 165 -2.76 -1.52 -18.50
C TYR A 165 -3.66 -0.73 -17.55
N LEU A 166 -3.40 -0.92 -16.25
CA LEU A 166 -3.77 -0.01 -15.17
C LEU A 166 -2.51 0.72 -14.69
N SER A 167 -2.62 1.98 -14.34
CA SER A 167 -1.53 2.78 -13.81
C SER A 167 -2.06 3.71 -12.74
N GLU A 168 -1.34 3.81 -11.63
CA GLU A 168 -1.59 4.79 -10.56
C GLU A 168 -1.52 6.24 -11.09
N PHE A 169 -0.76 6.48 -12.15
CA PHE A 169 -0.57 7.80 -12.76
C PHE A 169 -1.10 7.79 -14.18
N GLN A 170 -2.17 8.53 -14.42
CA GLN A 170 -2.87 8.52 -15.69
C GLN A 170 -2.22 9.38 -16.75
N ASP A 171 -2.52 9.00 -18.01
CA ASP A 171 -2.31 9.88 -19.15
C ASP A 171 -3.30 11.06 -19.04
N GLU A 172 -2.79 12.25 -18.72
CA GLU A 172 -3.56 13.47 -18.44
C GLU A 172 -4.47 13.92 -19.58
N LYS A 173 -4.28 13.37 -20.77
CA LYS A 173 -4.95 13.79 -22.01
C LYS A 173 -6.16 12.92 -22.38
N ARG A 174 -6.35 11.78 -21.70
CA ARG A 174 -7.42 10.86 -22.08
C ARG A 174 -8.76 11.27 -21.46
N GLN A 175 -9.78 11.31 -22.29
CA GLN A 175 -11.17 11.43 -21.84
C GLN A 175 -11.73 10.05 -21.54
N TYR A 176 -12.26 9.87 -20.34
CA TYR A 176 -12.87 8.62 -19.89
C TYR A 176 -14.38 8.67 -20.03
N TYR A 177 -14.98 7.56 -20.47
CA TYR A 177 -16.43 7.40 -20.42
C TYR A 177 -16.91 7.16 -18.97
N PRO A 178 -18.12 7.60 -18.60
CA PRO A 178 -18.63 7.45 -17.24
C PRO A 178 -18.59 6.00 -16.71
N GLU A 179 -18.90 5.03 -17.55
CA GLU A 179 -18.88 3.62 -17.17
C GLU A 179 -17.45 3.11 -16.98
N GLU A 180 -16.51 3.52 -17.78
CA GLU A 180 -15.08 3.21 -17.59
C GLU A 180 -14.58 3.78 -16.25
N VAL A 181 -14.95 5.03 -15.93
CA VAL A 181 -14.62 5.65 -14.63
C VAL A 181 -15.18 4.83 -13.49
N ARG A 182 -16.44 4.40 -13.59
CA ARG A 182 -17.12 3.58 -12.57
C ARG A 182 -16.39 2.26 -12.32
N ILE A 183 -16.06 1.55 -13.39
CA ILE A 183 -15.36 0.26 -13.33
C ILE A 183 -13.96 0.43 -12.74
N ARG A 184 -13.19 1.40 -13.23
CA ARG A 184 -11.83 1.64 -12.75
C ARG A 184 -11.80 2.00 -11.26
N LYS A 185 -12.70 2.89 -10.80
CA LYS A 185 -12.81 3.19 -9.36
C LYS A 185 -13.09 1.96 -8.50
N ALA A 186 -13.94 1.07 -8.98
CA ALA A 186 -14.23 -0.17 -8.28
C ALA A 186 -13.00 -1.09 -8.24
N PHE A 187 -12.26 -1.19 -9.34
CA PHE A 187 -11.03 -1.99 -9.42
C PHE A 187 -9.94 -1.46 -8.49
N GLU A 188 -9.73 -0.14 -8.46
CA GLU A 188 -8.79 0.50 -7.55
C GLU A 188 -9.15 0.24 -6.08
N ALA A 189 -10.43 0.42 -5.72
CA ALA A 189 -10.90 0.16 -4.36
C ALA A 189 -10.79 -1.34 -3.97
N GLU A 190 -11.04 -2.25 -4.90
CA GLU A 190 -10.90 -3.69 -4.67
C GLU A 190 -9.41 -4.08 -4.53
N ALA A 191 -8.53 -3.49 -5.33
CA ALA A 191 -7.09 -3.70 -5.22
C ALA A 191 -6.54 -3.15 -3.91
N ASP A 192 -6.96 -1.96 -3.47
CA ASP A 192 -6.61 -1.39 -2.15
C ASP A 192 -7.05 -2.31 -1.01
N ARG A 193 -8.28 -2.83 -1.08
CA ARG A 193 -8.82 -3.77 -0.09
C ARG A 193 -7.99 -5.06 0.00
N GLN A 194 -7.65 -5.64 -1.14
CA GLN A 194 -6.87 -6.87 -1.21
C GLN A 194 -5.42 -6.64 -0.77
N ALA A 195 -4.79 -5.56 -1.20
CA ALA A 195 -3.44 -5.19 -0.79
C ALA A 195 -3.36 -4.99 0.74
N GLY A 196 -4.33 -4.29 1.33
CA GLY A 196 -4.43 -4.10 2.78
C GLY A 196 -4.55 -5.43 3.53
N GLN A 197 -5.37 -6.37 3.05
CA GLN A 197 -5.53 -7.69 3.66
C GLN A 197 -4.24 -8.52 3.58
N TRP A 198 -3.57 -8.54 2.45
CA TRP A 198 -2.32 -9.29 2.31
C TRP A 198 -1.18 -8.68 3.12
N LEU A 199 -1.08 -7.35 3.09
CA LEU A 199 -0.01 -6.68 3.82
C LEU A 199 -0.14 -6.85 5.34
N VAL A 200 -1.36 -6.82 5.91
CA VAL A 200 -1.54 -7.04 7.34
C VAL A 200 -1.22 -8.49 7.74
N CYS A 201 -1.55 -9.48 6.91
CA CYS A 201 -1.11 -10.86 7.13
C CYS A 201 0.42 -10.97 7.16
N PHE A 202 1.08 -10.28 6.22
CA PHE A 202 2.53 -10.23 6.13
C PHE A 202 3.16 -9.52 7.34
N PHE A 203 2.56 -8.41 7.75
CA PHE A 203 2.98 -7.64 8.91
C PHE A 203 2.89 -8.46 10.20
N GLU A 204 1.75 -9.12 10.45
CA GLU A 204 1.56 -9.99 11.62
C GLU A 204 2.53 -11.16 11.65
N HIS A 205 2.72 -11.81 10.51
CA HIS A 205 3.68 -12.91 10.40
C HIS A 205 5.11 -12.46 10.75
N SER A 206 5.44 -11.23 10.40
CA SER A 206 6.72 -10.62 10.68
C SER A 206 6.88 -10.25 12.15
N LEU A 207 5.82 -9.68 12.78
CA LEU A 207 5.80 -9.41 14.22
C LEU A 207 5.97 -10.69 15.05
N GLY A 208 5.23 -11.74 14.69
CA GLY A 208 5.25 -13.02 15.43
C GLY A 208 6.58 -13.77 15.36
N LYS A 209 7.41 -13.49 14.32
CA LYS A 209 8.68 -14.20 14.09
C LYS A 209 9.93 -13.35 14.35
N ASN A 210 9.79 -12.14 14.90
CA ASN A 210 10.89 -11.15 15.02
C ASN A 210 11.67 -10.93 13.71
N ARG A 211 11.04 -11.21 12.56
CA ARG A 211 11.69 -11.15 11.24
C ARG A 211 11.73 -9.77 10.61
N LEU A 212 11.02 -8.81 11.20
CA LEU A 212 11.05 -7.40 10.76
C LEU A 212 12.24 -6.64 11.31
N GLY A 213 13.34 -7.31 11.33
CA GLY A 213 14.57 -6.83 11.88
C GLY A 213 14.67 -7.25 13.35
N GLU A 214 15.75 -7.90 13.67
CA GLU A 214 16.16 -8.26 15.02
C GLU A 214 16.24 -7.03 15.94
N TYR A 215 15.78 -5.85 15.48
CA TYR A 215 16.07 -4.55 16.02
C TYR A 215 14.85 -3.71 16.38
N LEU A 216 13.63 -4.07 15.95
CA LEU A 216 12.46 -3.22 16.21
C LEU A 216 11.41 -3.95 17.05
N ILE A 217 11.29 -3.55 18.31
CA ILE A 217 10.28 -4.05 19.23
C ILE A 217 9.32 -2.91 19.53
N PHE A 218 8.08 -3.04 19.09
CA PHE A 218 7.02 -2.10 19.46
C PHE A 218 6.61 -2.28 20.92
N PRO A 219 6.25 -1.18 21.62
CA PRO A 219 5.81 -1.27 23.03
C PRO A 219 4.60 -2.20 23.25
N SER A 220 3.74 -2.31 22.25
CA SER A 220 2.63 -3.27 22.23
C SER A 220 2.16 -3.52 20.80
N ARG A 221 1.31 -4.53 20.59
CA ARG A 221 0.67 -4.81 19.30
C ARG A 221 -0.15 -3.62 18.79
N ILE A 222 -0.80 -2.86 19.68
CA ILE A 222 -1.56 -1.65 19.34
C ILE A 222 -0.63 -0.61 18.69
N HIS A 223 0.55 -0.34 19.27
CA HIS A 223 1.53 0.59 18.71
C HIS A 223 2.08 0.10 17.36
N ALA A 224 2.22 -1.22 17.19
CA ALA A 224 2.61 -1.78 15.89
C ALA A 224 1.56 -1.49 14.81
N TYR A 225 0.28 -1.65 15.09
CA TYR A 225 -0.79 -1.34 14.15
C TYR A 225 -0.95 0.16 13.91
N GLU A 226 -0.76 0.99 14.94
CA GLU A 226 -0.70 2.43 14.77
C GLU A 226 0.42 2.82 13.77
N PHE A 227 1.62 2.28 13.96
CA PHE A 227 2.72 2.49 13.03
C PHE A 227 2.37 2.03 11.61
N TYR A 228 1.76 0.84 11.46
CA TYR A 228 1.30 0.31 10.18
C TYR A 228 0.36 1.28 9.48
N VAL A 229 -0.65 1.80 10.19
CA VAL A 229 -1.63 2.74 9.64
C VAL A 229 -0.96 4.01 9.15
N TYR A 230 -0.06 4.59 9.95
CA TYR A 230 0.65 5.79 9.55
C TYR A 230 1.58 5.56 8.35
N ALA A 231 2.25 4.40 8.29
CA ALA A 231 3.07 4.04 7.14
C ALA A 231 2.25 3.98 5.83
N ILE A 232 1.04 3.37 5.88
CA ILE A 232 0.19 3.30 4.70
C ILE A 232 -0.47 4.66 4.39
N ALA A 233 -0.88 5.43 5.40
CA ALA A 233 -1.38 6.79 5.19
C ALA A 233 -0.32 7.69 4.51
N THR A 234 0.97 7.45 4.78
CA THR A 234 2.07 8.13 4.08
C THR A 234 2.09 7.80 2.59
N VAL A 235 1.77 6.56 2.20
CA VAL A 235 1.61 6.20 0.78
C VAL A 235 0.49 7.02 0.15
N PHE A 236 -0.67 7.07 0.78
CA PHE A 236 -1.82 7.84 0.26
C PHE A 236 -1.50 9.33 0.17
N ARG A 237 -0.70 9.86 1.10
CA ARG A 237 -0.22 11.24 1.00
C ARG A 237 0.71 11.44 -0.18
N VAL A 238 1.68 10.55 -0.41
CA VAL A 238 2.57 10.63 -1.57
C VAL A 238 1.78 10.57 -2.86
N LEU A 239 0.82 9.65 -2.97
CA LEU A 239 -0.05 9.56 -4.13
C LEU A 239 -0.88 10.85 -4.33
N GLN A 240 -1.39 11.44 -3.24
CA GLN A 240 -2.13 12.71 -3.27
C GLN A 240 -1.28 13.87 -3.81
N ASP A 241 -0.03 13.98 -3.36
CA ASP A 241 0.86 15.05 -3.78
C ASP A 241 1.30 14.92 -5.25
N LEU A 242 1.36 13.69 -5.75
CA LEU A 242 1.82 13.39 -7.10
C LEU A 242 0.67 13.38 -8.13
N THR A 243 -0.55 13.10 -7.70
CA THR A 243 -1.73 13.10 -8.57
C THR A 243 -2.51 14.41 -8.40
N GLN A 244 -2.24 15.39 -9.24
CA GLN A 244 -3.00 16.65 -9.26
C GLN A 244 -4.49 16.49 -9.64
N ARG A 245 -4.94 15.30 -10.02
CA ARG A 245 -6.29 14.97 -10.50
C ARG A 245 -6.94 13.83 -9.72
N GLU A 246 -6.95 13.96 -8.41
CA GLU A 246 -7.61 12.98 -7.57
C GLU A 246 -9.10 12.84 -7.86
N GLY A 247 -9.58 11.61 -7.72
CA GLY A 247 -11.00 11.31 -7.67
C GLY A 247 -11.67 11.03 -9.01
N VAL A 248 -10.94 11.08 -10.14
CA VAL A 248 -11.57 10.69 -11.42
C VAL A 248 -11.68 9.18 -11.53
N ILE A 249 -10.58 8.44 -11.42
CA ILE A 249 -10.60 6.97 -11.44
C ILE A 249 -10.03 6.31 -10.18
N HIS A 250 -9.25 7.04 -9.38
CA HIS A 250 -8.78 6.54 -8.10
C HIS A 250 -9.68 6.99 -6.95
N PRO A 251 -9.87 6.18 -5.90
CA PRO A 251 -10.49 6.63 -4.67
C PRO A 251 -9.71 7.80 -4.07
N LYS A 252 -10.40 8.73 -3.41
CA LYS A 252 -9.75 9.80 -2.68
C LYS A 252 -8.94 9.24 -1.50
N PRO A 253 -7.89 9.93 -1.02
CA PRO A 253 -7.04 9.43 0.08
C PRO A 253 -7.83 9.05 1.35
N ASN A 254 -8.86 9.82 1.70
CA ASN A 254 -9.74 9.48 2.80
C ASN A 254 -10.55 8.20 2.51
N GLU A 255 -11.04 8.00 1.28
CA GLU A 255 -11.73 6.77 0.86
C GLU A 255 -10.78 5.56 0.96
N ARG A 256 -9.51 5.71 0.55
CA ARG A 256 -8.47 4.68 0.69
C ARG A 256 -8.21 4.31 2.16
N LEU A 257 -8.18 5.30 3.07
CA LEU A 257 -8.09 5.00 4.51
C LEU A 257 -9.28 4.18 5.02
N TYR A 258 -10.49 4.45 4.52
CA TYR A 258 -11.67 3.67 4.90
C TYR A 258 -11.60 2.23 4.40
N ILE A 259 -11.14 2.04 3.17
CA ILE A 259 -10.89 0.72 2.61
C ILE A 259 -9.86 -0.03 3.46
N LEU A 260 -8.81 0.66 3.89
CA LEU A 260 -7.79 0.11 4.79
C LEU A 260 -8.39 -0.33 6.13
N ILE A 261 -9.21 0.53 6.78
CA ILE A 261 -9.91 0.19 8.03
C ILE A 261 -10.76 -1.07 7.85
N ALA A 262 -11.54 -1.14 6.76
CA ALA A 262 -12.38 -2.29 6.48
C ALA A 262 -11.56 -3.58 6.28
N SER A 263 -10.42 -3.48 5.60
CA SER A 263 -9.48 -4.58 5.40
C SER A 263 -8.90 -5.09 6.71
N LEU A 264 -8.45 -4.18 7.58
CA LEU A 264 -7.92 -4.49 8.90
C LEU A 264 -9.00 -5.08 9.82
N SER A 265 -10.20 -4.49 9.81
CA SER A 265 -11.34 -4.99 10.61
C SER A 265 -11.69 -6.43 10.25
N LYS A 266 -11.73 -6.73 8.95
CA LYS A 266 -11.97 -8.09 8.47
C LYS A 266 -10.87 -9.05 8.93
N TYR A 267 -9.62 -8.64 8.81
CA TYR A 267 -8.48 -9.43 9.27
C TYR A 267 -8.56 -9.72 10.78
N PHE A 268 -8.76 -8.68 11.60
CA PHE A 268 -8.81 -8.82 13.06
C PHE A 268 -9.96 -9.70 13.51
N SER A 269 -11.16 -9.53 12.93
CA SER A 269 -12.32 -10.35 13.30
C SER A 269 -12.12 -11.84 13.02
N GLN A 270 -11.33 -12.16 11.99
CA GLN A 270 -11.07 -13.54 11.58
C GLN A 270 -9.88 -14.19 12.30
N ASN A 271 -8.84 -13.42 12.60
CA ASN A 271 -7.56 -13.95 13.06
C ASN A 271 -7.23 -13.59 14.51
N LEU A 272 -7.85 -12.55 15.07
CA LEU A 272 -7.62 -12.04 16.42
C LEU A 272 -8.95 -11.76 17.15
N PRO A 273 -9.89 -12.72 17.22
CA PRO A 273 -11.24 -12.45 17.71
C PRO A 273 -11.25 -11.97 19.18
N ASP A 274 -10.36 -12.47 20.02
CA ASP A 274 -10.29 -12.11 21.45
C ASP A 274 -9.77 -10.69 21.68
N GLU A 275 -8.93 -10.17 20.77
CA GLU A 275 -8.33 -8.83 20.85
C GLU A 275 -9.06 -7.83 19.93
N TYR A 276 -10.01 -8.30 19.14
CA TYR A 276 -10.64 -7.54 18.05
C TYR A 276 -11.14 -6.16 18.49
N GLY A 277 -11.91 -6.11 19.57
CA GLY A 277 -12.53 -4.86 20.02
C GLY A 277 -11.52 -3.77 20.33
N ALA A 278 -10.48 -4.09 21.10
CA ALA A 278 -9.45 -3.15 21.50
C ALA A 278 -8.60 -2.70 20.31
N ILE A 279 -8.09 -3.65 19.51
CA ILE A 279 -7.24 -3.36 18.36
C ILE A 279 -8.02 -2.55 17.32
N HIS A 280 -9.26 -2.93 17.04
CA HIS A 280 -10.10 -2.25 16.05
C HIS A 280 -10.34 -0.78 16.41
N ILE A 281 -10.75 -0.49 17.66
CA ILE A 281 -10.99 0.88 18.12
C ILE A 281 -9.73 1.73 17.98
N HIS A 282 -8.58 1.19 18.42
CA HIS A 282 -7.31 1.91 18.29
C HIS A 282 -6.89 2.12 16.83
N THR A 283 -7.06 1.12 15.98
CA THR A 283 -6.75 1.23 14.54
C THR A 283 -7.61 2.29 13.87
N VAL A 284 -8.90 2.31 14.16
CA VAL A 284 -9.82 3.33 13.66
C VAL A 284 -9.37 4.72 14.10
N LYS A 285 -9.06 4.90 15.39
CA LYS A 285 -8.55 6.16 15.91
C LYS A 285 -7.25 6.58 15.21
N SER A 286 -6.32 5.66 15.04
CA SER A 286 -5.05 5.90 14.35
C SER A 286 -5.26 6.31 12.88
N CYS A 287 -6.23 5.72 12.17
CA CYS A 287 -6.58 6.13 10.81
C CYS A 287 -7.15 7.55 10.76
N MET A 288 -7.98 7.93 11.74
CA MET A 288 -8.51 9.31 11.81
C MET A 288 -7.38 10.31 12.06
N GLU A 289 -6.53 10.04 13.05
CA GLU A 289 -5.40 10.90 13.39
C GLU A 289 -4.39 10.99 12.23
N ALA A 290 -4.10 9.87 11.55
CA ALA A 290 -3.25 9.86 10.37
C ALA A 290 -3.86 10.67 9.22
N GLY A 291 -5.18 10.56 8.99
CA GLY A 291 -5.89 11.37 8.01
C GLY A 291 -5.78 12.87 8.31
N GLU A 292 -5.98 13.27 9.56
CA GLU A 292 -5.88 14.68 9.97
C GLU A 292 -4.45 15.23 9.91
N LYS A 293 -3.46 14.40 10.29
CA LYS A 293 -2.05 14.82 10.37
C LYS A 293 -1.35 14.76 9.02
N LEU A 294 -1.62 13.77 8.20
CA LEU A 294 -0.87 13.48 6.99
C LEU A 294 -1.60 13.87 5.71
N LEU A 295 -2.91 13.71 5.63
CA LEU A 295 -3.66 13.95 4.40
C LEU A 295 -4.17 15.40 4.33
N ILE A 296 -4.19 15.96 3.12
CA ILE A 296 -4.83 17.25 2.86
C ILE A 296 -6.30 16.97 2.59
N VAL A 297 -7.10 16.89 3.65
CA VAL A 297 -8.55 16.76 3.56
C VAL A 297 -9.20 17.97 4.20
N ASP A 298 -10.20 18.56 3.53
CA ASP A 298 -10.90 19.74 4.02
C ASP A 298 -11.76 19.43 5.26
N SER A 299 -12.24 18.20 5.35
CA SER A 299 -12.91 17.66 6.54
C SER A 299 -12.79 16.14 6.57
N PHE A 300 -12.45 15.60 7.74
CA PHE A 300 -12.60 14.17 8.00
C PHE A 300 -14.04 13.97 8.52
N GLU A 301 -14.93 13.47 7.68
CA GLU A 301 -16.29 13.18 8.14
C GLU A 301 -16.25 12.11 9.25
N PRO A 302 -17.11 12.25 10.28
CA PRO A 302 -17.14 11.29 11.37
C PRO A 302 -17.32 9.85 10.85
N LEU A 303 -16.66 8.91 11.48
CA LEU A 303 -16.65 7.48 11.18
C LEU A 303 -18.03 6.84 10.98
N THR A 304 -19.09 7.44 11.51
CA THR A 304 -20.48 7.00 11.35
C THR A 304 -20.95 7.03 9.88
N VAL A 305 -20.41 7.96 9.08
CA VAL A 305 -20.66 8.01 7.63
C VAL A 305 -19.82 6.96 6.89
N ILE A 306 -18.67 6.63 7.45
CA ILE A 306 -17.64 5.74 6.92
C ILE A 306 -18.01 4.26 7.06
N LEU A 307 -18.59 3.92 8.19
CA LEU A 307 -19.09 2.58 8.50
C LEU A 307 -20.38 2.26 7.73
N ASN A 308 -20.99 3.28 7.14
CA ASN A 308 -22.03 3.02 6.16
C ASN A 308 -21.41 2.29 4.97
N ALA A 309 -21.79 1.05 4.84
CA ALA A 309 -21.35 0.07 3.83
C ALA A 309 -21.48 0.58 2.36
N HIS A 310 -21.93 1.81 2.13
CA HIS A 310 -22.22 2.35 0.81
C HIS A 310 -20.98 2.42 -0.11
N ASN A 311 -19.81 2.74 0.42
CA ASN A 311 -18.62 2.84 -0.44
C ASN A 311 -18.06 1.47 -0.85
N LEU A 312 -18.22 0.44 0.00
CA LEU A 312 -17.84 -0.93 -0.34
C LEU A 312 -18.95 -1.67 -1.08
N ALA A 313 -20.22 -1.38 -0.79
CA ALA A 313 -21.35 -1.92 -1.53
C ALA A 313 -21.29 -1.53 -3.02
N PHE A 314 -20.87 -0.29 -3.33
CA PHE A 314 -20.63 0.13 -4.70
C PHE A 314 -19.60 -0.75 -5.42
N VAL A 315 -18.48 -1.09 -4.76
CA VAL A 315 -17.45 -1.96 -5.32
C VAL A 315 -18.01 -3.36 -5.61
N ASP A 316 -18.68 -3.93 -4.61
CA ASP A 316 -19.26 -5.28 -4.73
C ASP A 316 -20.37 -5.32 -5.80
N ASP A 317 -21.15 -4.25 -5.97
CA ASP A 317 -22.16 -4.13 -7.01
C ASP A 317 -21.53 -4.09 -8.41
N VAL A 318 -20.52 -3.25 -8.63
CA VAL A 318 -19.81 -3.17 -9.91
C VAL A 318 -19.14 -4.50 -10.23
N VAL A 319 -18.42 -5.08 -9.28
CA VAL A 319 -17.71 -6.36 -9.43
C VAL A 319 -18.68 -7.49 -9.80
N ARG A 320 -19.88 -7.49 -9.21
CA ARG A 320 -20.95 -8.44 -9.54
C ARG A 320 -21.53 -8.19 -10.93
N ASP A 321 -21.89 -6.93 -11.25
CA ASP A 321 -22.55 -6.54 -12.50
C ASP A 321 -21.70 -6.91 -13.73
N ILE A 322 -20.38 -6.70 -13.67
CA ILE A 322 -19.48 -7.03 -14.76
C ILE A 322 -18.99 -8.49 -14.73
N ASN A 323 -19.40 -9.27 -13.72
CA ASN A 323 -19.01 -10.68 -13.55
C ASN A 323 -17.49 -10.91 -13.62
N ILE A 324 -16.72 -10.04 -12.96
CA ILE A 324 -15.24 -10.06 -12.98
C ILE A 324 -14.66 -11.39 -12.49
N ARG A 325 -15.40 -12.11 -11.61
CA ARG A 325 -14.94 -13.38 -11.02
C ARG A 325 -14.54 -14.43 -12.06
N ARG A 326 -15.04 -14.35 -13.28
CA ARG A 326 -14.62 -15.25 -14.39
C ARG A 326 -13.17 -15.03 -14.82
N TYR A 327 -12.58 -13.89 -14.46
CA TYR A 327 -11.18 -13.55 -14.73
C TYR A 327 -10.26 -13.72 -13.51
N GLN A 328 -10.83 -13.99 -12.33
CA GLN A 328 -10.10 -14.09 -11.09
C GLN A 328 -9.15 -15.28 -11.10
N HIS A 329 -7.87 -15.02 -10.83
CA HIS A 329 -6.84 -16.05 -10.72
C HIS A 329 -6.96 -16.82 -9.41
N GLN A 330 -6.58 -18.08 -9.43
CA GLN A 330 -6.51 -18.93 -8.25
C GLN A 330 -5.10 -18.84 -7.65
N ILE A 331 -5.05 -18.77 -6.33
CA ILE A 331 -3.78 -18.72 -5.59
C ILE A 331 -3.71 -19.95 -4.68
N GLU A 332 -2.71 -20.78 -4.89
CA GLU A 332 -2.34 -21.84 -3.96
C GLU A 332 -1.03 -21.42 -3.26
N VAL A 333 -1.07 -21.32 -1.93
CA VAL A 333 0.14 -21.12 -1.14
C VAL A 333 0.82 -22.47 -0.97
N ALA A 334 1.98 -22.64 -1.57
CA ALA A 334 2.79 -23.81 -1.30
C ALA A 334 3.24 -23.75 0.16
N ILE A 335 2.58 -24.51 1.04
CA ILE A 335 3.03 -24.72 2.41
C ILE A 335 4.31 -25.55 2.30
N THR A 336 5.46 -24.89 2.21
CA THR A 336 6.72 -25.56 2.45
C THR A 336 6.84 -25.77 3.96
N ASN A 337 6.64 -27.01 4.39
CA ASN A 337 6.92 -27.46 5.75
C ASN A 337 8.39 -27.22 6.15
#